data_078d3593438357434ec78397d33e17b4
#
_entry.id   078d3593438357434ec78397d33e17b4
#
_cell.length_a   1.000
_cell.length_b   1.000
_cell.length_c   1.000
_cell.angle_alpha   90.00
_cell.angle_beta   90.00
_cell.angle_gamma   90.00
#
_symmetry.space_group_name_H-M   'P 1'
#
loop_
_entity.id
_entity.type
_entity.pdbx_description
1 polymer ?
#
loop_
_entity_poly.entity_id
_entity_poly.type
_entity_poly.pdbx_seq_one_letter_code
_entity_poly.pdbx_strand_id
1 'polypeptide(L)'
;DESAKVDTSAGVNTTRTLPYTVQYQESDYDFICRLAKYYGEYFYYDGSKLIFGNKLQETIELGENLNLIDEEFFLEVKPQDFQYINYNIHQGTSENNDSRDAANEYKNNPIQTDAKNASKKIYKKIPQKYHSATSLEQSSVDLEDVVRLEKDKRELLLKVKGQSRDPRL
;
A
#
# COMPACT_ATOMS: atom_id res chain seq x y z
N ASP A 1 -24.07 7.60 -23.39
CA ASP A 1 -22.80 7.15 -22.74
C ASP A 1 -22.62 7.89 -21.43
N GLU A 2 -23.11 7.31 -20.34
CA GLU A 2 -22.72 7.74 -19.00
C GLU A 2 -21.31 7.18 -18.73
N SER A 3 -20.30 7.92 -19.14
CA SER A 3 -18.94 7.62 -18.72
C SER A 3 -18.87 7.80 -17.19
N ALA A 4 -18.50 6.76 -16.48
CA ALA A 4 -18.29 6.83 -15.04
C ALA A 4 -17.28 7.93 -14.73
N LYS A 5 -17.72 8.97 -14.03
CA LYS A 5 -16.84 10.08 -13.65
C LYS A 5 -16.01 9.64 -12.43
N VAL A 6 -14.72 9.73 -12.57
CA VAL A 6 -13.78 9.52 -11.46
C VAL A 6 -13.55 10.86 -10.75
N ASP A 7 -13.79 10.88 -9.45
CA ASP A 7 -13.53 12.04 -8.60
C ASP A 7 -12.06 12.01 -8.15
N THR A 8 -11.30 12.99 -8.60
CA THR A 8 -9.88 13.18 -8.25
C THR A 8 -9.66 14.36 -7.30
N SER A 9 -10.74 14.92 -6.73
CA SER A 9 -10.69 16.13 -5.89
C SER A 9 -9.91 15.92 -4.58
N ALA A 10 -9.71 14.67 -4.18
CA ALA A 10 -8.93 14.31 -3.00
C ALA A 10 -7.43 14.63 -3.11
N GLY A 11 -6.97 14.91 -4.32
CA GLY A 11 -5.54 15.03 -4.61
C GLY A 11 -4.84 13.67 -4.61
N VAL A 12 -3.56 13.67 -4.94
CA VAL A 12 -2.69 12.49 -4.90
C VAL A 12 -1.50 12.74 -3.98
N ASN A 13 -1.06 11.70 -3.28
CA ASN A 13 0.10 11.79 -2.37
C ASN A 13 1.42 11.79 -3.12
N THR A 14 1.44 11.17 -4.29
CA THR A 14 2.69 11.02 -5.03
C THR A 14 3.00 12.21 -5.91
N THR A 15 4.27 12.62 -5.92
CA THR A 15 4.82 13.59 -6.87
C THR A 15 5.63 12.90 -7.97
N ARG A 16 5.67 11.56 -7.96
CA ARG A 16 6.43 10.78 -8.95
C ARG A 16 5.87 10.95 -10.34
N THR A 17 6.75 11.13 -11.28
CA THR A 17 6.39 11.17 -12.70
C THR A 17 5.91 9.81 -13.17
N LEU A 18 4.82 9.79 -13.93
CA LEU A 18 4.32 8.57 -14.54
C LEU A 18 5.35 8.08 -15.57
N PRO A 19 5.90 6.86 -15.42
CA PRO A 19 6.78 6.29 -16.42
C PRO A 19 5.99 5.97 -17.69
N TYR A 20 6.68 5.58 -18.74
CA TYR A 20 6.00 5.07 -19.95
C TYR A 20 5.07 3.91 -19.54
N THR A 21 3.79 4.16 -19.69
CA THR A 21 2.75 3.26 -19.18
C THR A 21 1.77 2.96 -20.29
N VAL A 22 1.55 1.68 -20.53
CA VAL A 22 0.64 1.18 -21.56
C VAL A 22 -0.44 0.33 -20.90
N GLN A 23 -1.69 0.57 -21.29
CA GLN A 23 -2.80 -0.34 -21.02
C GLN A 23 -2.77 -1.43 -22.08
N TYR A 24 -2.57 -2.68 -21.67
CA TYR A 24 -2.50 -3.81 -22.57
C TYR A 24 -3.29 -5.00 -22.04
N GLN A 25 -4.29 -5.43 -22.80
CA GLN A 25 -5.18 -6.57 -22.47
C GLN A 25 -5.79 -6.52 -21.07
N GLU A 26 -6.09 -5.34 -20.58
CA GLU A 26 -6.74 -5.11 -19.28
C GLU A 26 -7.88 -4.11 -19.43
N SER A 27 -8.87 -4.14 -18.52
CA SER A 27 -9.94 -3.15 -18.48
C SER A 27 -9.42 -1.80 -17.96
N ASP A 28 -10.16 -0.71 -18.23
CA ASP A 28 -9.83 0.61 -17.67
C ASP A 28 -9.80 0.58 -16.14
N TYR A 29 -10.70 -0.19 -15.54
CA TYR A 29 -10.74 -0.38 -14.10
C TYR A 29 -9.46 -1.05 -13.57
N ASP A 30 -9.04 -2.15 -14.17
CA ASP A 30 -7.83 -2.88 -13.77
C ASP A 30 -6.58 -2.01 -13.98
N PHE A 31 -6.53 -1.27 -15.08
CA PHE A 31 -5.45 -0.32 -15.35
C PHE A 31 -5.33 0.73 -14.25
N ILE A 32 -6.45 1.38 -13.86
CA ILE A 32 -6.46 2.38 -12.81
C ILE A 32 -6.13 1.74 -11.44
N CYS A 33 -6.65 0.55 -11.14
CA CYS A 33 -6.29 -0.21 -9.93
C CYS A 33 -4.77 -0.49 -9.86
N ARG A 34 -4.17 -0.85 -10.99
CA ARG A 34 -2.73 -1.10 -11.08
C ARG A 34 -1.92 0.16 -10.82
N LEU A 35 -2.34 1.30 -11.38
CA LEU A 35 -1.72 2.59 -11.12
C LEU A 35 -1.89 3.03 -9.67
N ALA A 36 -3.09 2.94 -9.12
CA ALA A 36 -3.35 3.25 -7.71
C ALA A 36 -2.44 2.45 -6.77
N LYS A 37 -2.33 1.14 -7.01
CA LYS A 37 -1.44 0.26 -6.24
C LYS A 37 0.04 0.64 -6.38
N TYR A 38 0.47 1.03 -7.58
CA TYR A 38 1.87 1.42 -7.84
C TYR A 38 2.24 2.72 -7.12
N TYR A 39 1.31 3.68 -7.07
CA TYR A 39 1.52 4.98 -6.43
C TYR A 39 1.11 5.03 -4.97
N GLY A 40 0.47 3.98 -4.43
CA GLY A 40 -0.02 3.95 -3.06
C GLY A 40 -1.26 4.81 -2.84
N GLU A 41 -2.05 5.02 -3.90
CA GLU A 41 -3.29 5.77 -3.85
C GLU A 41 -4.50 4.86 -3.64
N TYR A 42 -5.60 5.43 -3.16
CA TYR A 42 -6.87 4.71 -3.04
C TYR A 42 -7.66 4.80 -4.35
N PHE A 43 -8.30 3.70 -4.72
CA PHE A 43 -9.27 3.68 -5.80
C PHE A 43 -10.44 2.79 -5.39
N TYR A 44 -11.62 3.40 -5.23
CA TYR A 44 -12.80 2.70 -4.76
C TYR A 44 -14.08 3.41 -5.20
N TYR A 45 -15.21 2.68 -5.10
CA TYR A 45 -16.56 3.23 -5.30
C TYR A 45 -17.17 3.54 -3.93
N ASP A 46 -17.65 4.78 -3.74
CA ASP A 46 -18.21 5.24 -2.46
C ASP A 46 -19.75 5.04 -2.36
N GLY A 47 -20.35 4.34 -3.32
CA GLY A 47 -21.80 4.17 -3.43
C GLY A 47 -22.46 5.12 -4.44
N SER A 48 -21.77 6.18 -4.86
CA SER A 48 -22.26 7.17 -5.82
C SER A 48 -21.31 7.45 -6.97
N LYS A 49 -20.02 7.43 -6.71
CA LYS A 49 -18.96 7.76 -7.68
C LYS A 49 -17.68 6.97 -7.42
N LEU A 50 -16.83 6.87 -8.42
CA LEU A 50 -15.49 6.36 -8.28
C LEU A 50 -14.57 7.45 -7.72
N ILE A 51 -13.79 7.12 -6.70
CA ILE A 51 -12.82 8.01 -6.06
C ILE A 51 -11.41 7.52 -6.34
N PHE A 52 -10.55 8.43 -6.77
CA PHE A 52 -9.12 8.18 -6.92
C PHE A 52 -8.32 9.23 -6.15
N GLY A 53 -7.35 8.82 -5.35
CA GLY A 53 -6.44 9.70 -4.63
C GLY A 53 -6.35 9.37 -3.15
N ASN A 54 -6.01 10.37 -2.34
CA ASN A 54 -5.70 10.21 -0.91
C ASN A 54 -6.92 10.28 0.03
N LYS A 55 -8.13 10.16 -0.48
CA LYS A 55 -9.34 10.26 0.35
C LYS A 55 -9.69 8.92 0.97
N LEU A 56 -9.64 8.86 2.29
CA LEU A 56 -10.25 7.78 3.06
C LEU A 56 -11.77 8.00 3.15
N GLN A 57 -12.51 6.92 3.23
CA GLN A 57 -13.93 6.95 3.58
C GLN A 57 -14.12 7.48 5.02
N GLU A 58 -15.32 7.92 5.32
CA GLU A 58 -15.68 8.28 6.69
C GLU A 58 -15.50 7.06 7.61
N THR A 59 -14.98 7.34 8.81
CA THR A 59 -14.84 6.30 9.81
C THR A 59 -16.21 5.89 10.33
N ILE A 60 -16.53 4.60 10.24
CA ILE A 60 -17.75 4.03 10.77
C ILE A 60 -17.39 3.31 12.07
N GLU A 61 -18.03 3.70 13.17
CA GLU A 61 -17.86 2.99 14.44
C GLU A 61 -18.68 1.69 14.42
N LEU A 62 -17.98 0.58 14.62
CA LEU A 62 -18.57 -0.74 14.79
C LEU A 62 -18.52 -1.14 16.25
N GLY A 63 -19.62 -1.56 16.80
CA GLY A 63 -19.71 -1.99 18.19
C GLY A 63 -20.45 -3.32 18.34
N GLU A 64 -19.95 -4.16 19.24
CA GLU A 64 -20.68 -5.34 19.69
C GLU A 64 -22.07 -4.94 20.17
N ASN A 65 -23.09 -5.71 19.83
CA ASN A 65 -24.50 -5.48 20.15
C ASN A 65 -25.13 -4.23 19.49
N LEU A 66 -24.41 -3.47 18.68
CA LEU A 66 -24.94 -2.36 17.92
C LEU A 66 -25.15 -2.75 16.44
N ASN A 67 -24.09 -2.81 15.71
CA ASN A 67 -24.09 -3.07 14.26
C ASN A 67 -23.13 -4.18 13.86
N LEU A 68 -22.28 -4.68 14.78
CA LEU A 68 -21.39 -5.80 14.55
C LEU A 68 -22.07 -7.11 14.97
N ILE A 69 -22.11 -8.08 14.06
CA ILE A 69 -22.74 -9.39 14.29
C ILE A 69 -21.72 -10.41 14.77
N ASP A 70 -20.58 -10.41 14.09
CA ASP A 70 -19.50 -11.37 14.32
C ASP A 70 -18.17 -10.72 13.93
N GLU A 71 -17.10 -11.08 14.65
CA GLU A 71 -15.76 -10.60 14.38
C GLU A 71 -14.71 -11.67 14.67
N GLU A 72 -13.72 -11.71 13.80
CA GLU A 72 -12.59 -12.63 13.92
C GLU A 72 -11.29 -11.84 13.73
N PHE A 73 -10.40 -11.95 14.71
CA PHE A 73 -9.09 -11.29 14.68
C PHE A 73 -8.02 -12.27 14.27
N PHE A 74 -7.23 -11.89 13.26
CA PHE A 74 -6.09 -12.65 12.80
C PHE A 74 -4.83 -11.85 13.01
N LEU A 75 -3.88 -12.43 13.72
CA LEU A 75 -2.55 -11.87 13.88
C LEU A 75 -1.55 -12.72 13.07
N GLU A 76 -0.90 -12.08 12.12
CA GLU A 76 0.05 -12.73 11.23
C GLU A 76 1.48 -12.36 11.62
N VAL A 77 2.37 -13.35 11.67
CA VAL A 77 3.81 -13.14 11.88
C VAL A 77 4.53 -13.42 10.56
N LYS A 78 5.13 -12.38 9.96
CA LYS A 78 5.81 -12.45 8.65
C LYS A 78 7.08 -11.62 8.63
N PRO A 79 8.04 -11.88 7.70
CA PRO A 79 9.26 -11.08 7.58
C PRO A 79 8.95 -9.61 7.38
N GLN A 80 9.49 -8.75 8.25
CA GLN A 80 9.25 -7.30 8.22
C GLN A 80 10.35 -6.58 7.45
N ASP A 81 11.61 -6.91 7.78
CA ASP A 81 12.75 -6.20 7.23
C ASP A 81 13.11 -6.76 5.84
N PHE A 82 13.44 -5.89 4.92
CA PHE A 82 13.87 -6.20 3.57
C PHE A 82 14.73 -5.07 3.00
N GLN A 83 15.46 -5.37 1.94
CA GLN A 83 16.27 -4.39 1.22
C GLN A 83 15.93 -4.44 -0.27
N TYR A 84 15.71 -3.28 -0.88
CA TYR A 84 15.62 -3.13 -2.32
C TYR A 84 16.94 -2.66 -2.90
N ILE A 85 17.33 -3.28 -4.01
CA ILE A 85 18.53 -2.94 -4.78
C ILE A 85 18.06 -2.53 -6.17
N ASN A 86 18.42 -1.33 -6.58
CA ASN A 86 18.23 -0.83 -7.93
C ASN A 86 19.59 -0.69 -8.62
N TYR A 87 19.70 -1.16 -9.84
CA TYR A 87 20.91 -0.98 -10.65
C TYR A 87 20.63 -0.01 -11.78
N ASN A 88 21.34 1.12 -11.78
CA ASN A 88 21.28 2.09 -12.85
C ASN A 88 22.28 1.72 -13.93
N ILE A 89 21.78 1.20 -15.05
CA ILE A 89 22.60 0.73 -16.17
C ILE A 89 23.39 1.89 -16.82
N HIS A 90 22.83 3.10 -16.86
CA HIS A 90 23.46 4.25 -17.50
C HIS A 90 24.63 4.80 -16.70
N GLN A 91 24.53 4.74 -15.38
CA GLN A 91 25.59 5.24 -14.49
C GLN A 91 26.51 4.14 -13.99
N GLY A 92 26.14 2.87 -14.17
CA GLY A 92 26.88 1.73 -13.64
C GLY A 92 26.89 1.67 -12.11
N THR A 93 25.88 2.29 -11.45
CA THR A 93 25.80 2.39 -9.98
C THR A 93 24.66 1.55 -9.42
N SER A 94 24.86 1.03 -8.19
CA SER A 94 23.80 0.37 -7.46
C SER A 94 23.33 1.26 -6.32
N GLU A 95 22.03 1.41 -6.19
CA GLU A 95 21.35 2.09 -5.07
C GLU A 95 20.66 1.05 -4.20
N ASN A 96 20.86 1.15 -2.89
CA ASN A 96 20.30 0.23 -1.91
C ASN A 96 19.43 1.02 -0.93
N ASN A 97 18.19 0.63 -0.75
CA ASN A 97 17.30 1.18 0.26
C ASN A 97 16.83 0.08 1.20
N ASP A 98 17.04 0.31 2.48
CA ASP A 98 16.70 -0.61 3.55
C ASP A 98 15.37 -0.19 4.20
N SER A 99 14.48 -1.15 4.40
CA SER A 99 13.17 -0.89 5.03
C SER A 99 13.29 -0.37 6.47
N ARG A 100 14.43 -0.61 7.13
CA ARG A 100 14.68 -0.13 8.50
C ARG A 100 14.88 1.38 8.55
N ASP A 101 15.38 1.97 7.47
CA ASP A 101 15.65 3.41 7.34
C ASP A 101 14.41 4.19 6.86
N ALA A 102 13.43 3.49 6.29
CA ALA A 102 12.19 4.11 5.83
C ALA A 102 11.31 4.56 7.00
N ALA A 103 10.69 5.73 6.86
CA ALA A 103 9.75 6.26 7.83
C ALA A 103 8.50 5.37 7.98
N ASN A 104 7.90 5.35 9.16
CA ASN A 104 6.62 4.71 9.42
C ASN A 104 5.52 5.77 9.40
N GLU A 105 4.52 5.60 8.55
CA GLU A 105 3.35 6.47 8.53
C GLU A 105 2.28 6.04 9.54
N TYR A 106 2.19 4.75 9.84
CA TYR A 106 1.16 4.22 10.72
C TYR A 106 1.64 4.11 12.17
N LYS A 107 0.79 4.60 13.09
CA LYS A 107 0.96 4.32 14.52
C LYS A 107 0.48 2.90 14.79
N ASN A 108 1.40 2.00 15.04
CA ASN A 108 1.07 0.64 15.42
C ASN A 108 0.41 0.62 16.81
N ASN A 109 -0.66 -0.14 16.96
CA ASN A 109 -1.18 -0.47 18.28
C ASN A 109 -0.23 -1.43 19.02
N PRO A 110 -0.38 -1.63 20.35
CA PRO A 110 0.49 -2.51 21.13
C PRO A 110 0.58 -3.94 20.56
N ILE A 111 -0.54 -4.51 20.13
CA ILE A 111 -0.62 -5.88 19.58
C ILE A 111 0.21 -6.00 18.30
N GLN A 112 0.09 -5.03 17.40
CA GLN A 112 0.90 -5.00 16.17
C GLN A 112 2.38 -4.81 16.48
N THR A 113 2.71 -3.99 17.48
CA THR A 113 4.08 -3.77 17.92
C THR A 113 4.71 -5.05 18.45
N ASP A 114 4.00 -5.81 19.26
CA ASP A 114 4.46 -7.09 19.79
C ASP A 114 4.64 -8.14 18.68
N ALA A 115 3.70 -8.22 17.74
CA ALA A 115 3.81 -9.08 16.57
C ALA A 115 5.01 -8.71 15.68
N LYS A 116 5.26 -7.42 15.48
CA LYS A 116 6.43 -6.91 14.75
C LYS A 116 7.73 -7.30 15.44
N ASN A 117 7.80 -7.15 16.75
CA ASN A 117 8.97 -7.55 17.54
C ASN A 117 9.20 -9.06 17.52
N ALA A 118 8.13 -9.86 17.59
CA ALA A 118 8.19 -11.31 17.44
C ALA A 118 8.69 -11.70 16.03
N SER A 119 8.16 -11.05 14.99
CA SER A 119 8.59 -11.25 13.60
C SER A 119 10.10 -11.01 13.43
N LYS A 120 10.62 -9.92 13.97
CA LYS A 120 12.06 -9.59 13.90
C LYS A 120 12.96 -10.61 14.62
N LYS A 121 12.45 -11.19 15.71
CA LYS A 121 13.19 -12.25 16.45
C LYS A 121 13.25 -13.55 15.65
N ILE A 122 12.18 -13.91 14.94
CA ILE A 122 12.06 -15.13 14.14
C ILE A 122 12.82 -14.98 12.81
N TYR A 123 12.55 -13.90 12.09
CA TYR A 123 13.09 -13.65 10.75
C TYR A 123 14.31 -12.73 10.82
N LYS A 124 15.47 -13.32 11.15
CA LYS A 124 16.72 -12.56 11.31
C LYS A 124 17.40 -12.18 9.98
N LYS A 125 17.10 -12.91 8.91
CA LYS A 125 17.70 -12.64 7.59
C LYS A 125 16.88 -11.55 6.87
N ILE A 126 17.59 -10.57 6.33
CA ILE A 126 17.02 -9.49 5.54
C ILE A 126 17.04 -9.93 4.08
N PRO A 127 15.89 -10.23 3.47
CA PRO A 127 15.84 -10.58 2.06
C PRO A 127 16.16 -9.37 1.20
N GLN A 128 16.98 -9.58 0.18
CA GLN A 128 17.29 -8.59 -0.84
C GLN A 128 16.39 -8.84 -2.04
N LYS A 129 15.82 -7.78 -2.58
CA LYS A 129 15.02 -7.81 -3.80
C LYS A 129 15.60 -6.82 -4.80
N TYR A 130 15.80 -7.29 -6.01
CA TYR A 130 16.11 -6.39 -7.11
C TYR A 130 14.85 -5.71 -7.59
N HIS A 131 14.88 -4.38 -7.61
CA HIS A 131 13.85 -3.58 -8.22
C HIS A 131 14.29 -3.25 -9.64
N SER A 132 13.56 -3.77 -10.62
CA SER A 132 13.80 -3.42 -12.01
C SER A 132 13.24 -2.03 -12.28
N ALA A 133 14.11 -1.08 -12.44
CA ALA A 133 13.71 0.23 -12.95
C ALA A 133 13.19 0.07 -14.38
N THR A 134 11.90 0.30 -14.58
CA THR A 134 11.26 0.24 -15.89
C THR A 134 11.41 1.53 -16.70
N SER A 135 11.93 2.59 -16.11
CA SER A 135 12.18 3.87 -16.77
C SER A 135 13.61 4.36 -16.55
N LEU A 136 14.11 5.08 -17.55
CA LEU A 136 15.44 5.68 -17.57
C LEU A 136 15.65 6.79 -16.51
N GLU A 137 14.57 7.22 -15.84
CA GLU A 137 14.53 8.39 -14.97
C GLU A 137 14.16 8.07 -13.52
N GLN A 138 14.22 6.81 -13.07
CA GLN A 138 13.95 6.50 -11.68
C GLN A 138 15.04 7.07 -10.78
N SER A 139 14.63 8.07 -9.99
CA SER A 139 15.47 8.68 -8.97
C SER A 139 15.51 7.79 -7.71
N SER A 140 16.52 8.03 -6.85
CA SER A 140 16.61 7.43 -5.51
C SER A 140 15.33 7.66 -4.68
N VAL A 141 14.66 8.78 -4.88
CA VAL A 141 13.39 9.15 -4.23
C VAL A 141 12.27 8.15 -4.58
N ASP A 142 12.21 7.69 -5.84
CA ASP A 142 11.20 6.70 -6.24
C ASP A 142 11.43 5.35 -5.55
N LEU A 143 12.68 4.96 -5.33
CA LEU A 143 13.01 3.73 -4.62
C LEU A 143 12.66 3.82 -3.13
N GLU A 144 12.87 4.97 -2.50
CA GLU A 144 12.46 5.23 -1.11
C GLU A 144 10.94 5.09 -0.95
N ASP A 145 10.16 5.67 -1.85
CA ASP A 145 8.71 5.56 -1.83
C ASP A 145 8.24 4.12 -2.01
N VAL A 146 8.85 3.36 -2.92
CA VAL A 146 8.53 1.93 -3.10
C VAL A 146 8.83 1.13 -1.84
N VAL A 147 9.97 1.41 -1.19
CA VAL A 147 10.34 0.75 0.07
C VAL A 147 9.36 1.12 1.18
N ARG A 148 8.98 2.39 1.30
CA ARG A 148 8.01 2.87 2.28
C ARG A 148 6.66 2.18 2.11
N LEU A 149 6.10 2.18 0.91
CA LEU A 149 4.80 1.55 0.62
C LEU A 149 4.80 0.03 0.88
N GLU A 150 5.89 -0.66 0.51
CA GLU A 150 6.01 -2.09 0.80
C GLU A 150 6.16 -2.36 2.30
N LYS A 151 6.85 -1.48 3.03
CA LYS A 151 6.98 -1.56 4.49
C LYS A 151 5.64 -1.39 5.17
N ASP A 152 4.89 -0.35 4.83
CA ASP A 152 3.57 -0.08 5.39
C ASP A 152 2.64 -1.29 5.18
N LYS A 153 2.64 -1.86 3.98
CA LYS A 153 1.87 -3.07 3.67
C LYS A 153 2.29 -4.29 4.49
N ARG A 154 3.58 -4.45 4.80
CA ARG A 154 4.07 -5.56 5.61
C ARG A 154 3.78 -5.37 7.08
N GLU A 155 3.70 -4.15 7.57
CA GLU A 155 3.39 -3.82 8.96
C GLU A 155 1.92 -4.03 9.32
N LEU A 156 1.03 -4.21 8.35
CA LEU A 156 -0.36 -4.62 8.56
C LEU A 156 -0.43 -6.10 8.96
N LEU A 157 -0.17 -6.37 10.23
CA LEU A 157 -0.12 -7.72 10.81
C LEU A 157 -1.45 -8.15 11.42
N LEU A 158 -2.23 -7.18 11.89
CA LEU A 158 -3.55 -7.41 12.44
C LEU A 158 -4.59 -7.28 11.32
N LYS A 159 -5.33 -8.34 11.10
CA LYS A 159 -6.46 -8.38 10.17
C LYS A 159 -7.72 -8.66 10.96
N VAL A 160 -8.78 -7.97 10.63
CA VAL A 160 -10.11 -8.18 11.20
C VAL A 160 -11.04 -8.59 10.08
N LYS A 161 -11.80 -9.65 10.31
CA LYS A 161 -12.90 -10.09 9.44
C LYS A 161 -14.16 -10.08 10.27
N GLY A 162 -15.23 -9.51 9.75
CA GLY A 162 -16.46 -9.42 10.49
C GLY A 162 -17.67 -9.29 9.59
N GLN A 163 -18.84 -9.41 10.20
CA GLN A 163 -20.14 -9.14 9.57
C GLN A 163 -20.80 -7.98 10.29
N SER A 164 -21.30 -7.03 9.53
CA SER A 164 -22.01 -5.87 10.04
C SER A 164 -23.41 -5.76 9.48
N ARG A 165 -24.31 -5.14 10.27
CA ARG A 165 -25.64 -4.71 9.80
C ARG A 165 -25.66 -3.28 9.29
N ASP A 166 -24.54 -2.58 9.35
CA ASP A 166 -24.46 -1.21 8.87
C ASP A 166 -24.50 -1.18 7.34
N PRO A 167 -25.49 -0.54 6.72
CA PRO A 167 -25.63 -0.52 5.25
C PRO A 167 -24.59 0.34 4.54
N ARG A 168 -23.71 1.02 5.28
CA ARG A 168 -22.63 1.84 4.73
C ARG A 168 -21.32 1.07 4.51
N LEU A 169 -21.28 -0.23 4.89
CA LEU A 169 -20.14 -1.12 4.73
C LEU A 169 -20.28 -2.00 3.49
#